data_d0bd1d5a370afc3254390c6435fd670d
#
_entry.id   d0bd1d5a370afc3254390c6435fd670d
#
_cell.length_a   1.000
_cell.length_b   1.000
_cell.length_c   1.000
_cell.angle_alpha   90.00
_cell.angle_beta   90.00
_cell.angle_gamma   90.00
#
_symmetry.space_group_name_H-M   'P 1'
#
loop_
_entity.id
_entity.type
_entity.pdbx_description
1 polymer ?
#
loop_
_entity_poly.entity_id
_entity_poly.type
_entity_poly.pdbx_seq_one_letter_code
_entity_poly.pdbx_strand_id
1 'polypeptide(L)'
;MCIRDRSYAGASSFFKLKDTITRLTGFEYIIPTHQGRAAENVLFSYLVHEGDIVPGNSHFDTTKGHIEGRKAFALDCTVDEAKQTQLEVPFKGNVDPAKLEKALQEHADRIPFIIVTITNNTAGGQPVSMQNLREVRAIADKYGKPVLFDSARFAENAYFIKTREKGYQDKTIKQITREMFSLADGMTMSAKKDGIVNMGGFIATNRKDWYEGAKGFCVQFEGYLTYGGMNGRDMNALAIGLDENTEFDNLETRIRQVQYLACKLDEYGIPYQ
;
A
#
# COMPACT_ATOMS: atom_id res chain seq x y z
N MET A 1 -11.47 -27.38 19.70
CA MET A 1 -10.36 -26.55 19.21
C MET A 1 -9.49 -27.41 18.30
N CYS A 2 -9.39 -27.10 17.05
CA CYS A 2 -8.66 -27.95 16.08
C CYS A 2 -7.17 -27.84 16.36
N ILE A 3 -6.51 -28.96 16.68
CA ILE A 3 -5.08 -29.07 16.98
C ILE A 3 -4.18 -28.61 15.81
N ARG A 4 -4.75 -28.43 14.62
CA ARG A 4 -4.04 -28.00 13.41
C ARG A 4 -3.75 -26.50 13.36
N ASP A 5 -4.43 -25.67 14.14
CA ASP A 5 -4.25 -24.21 14.13
C ASP A 5 -3.69 -23.73 15.47
N ARG A 6 -2.38 -23.84 15.62
CA ARG A 6 -1.65 -23.33 16.78
C ARG A 6 -1.33 -21.85 16.57
N SER A 7 -2.35 -21.00 16.46
CA SER A 7 -2.22 -19.58 16.14
C SER A 7 -1.18 -18.85 17.00
N TYR A 8 -1.19 -19.07 18.30
CA TYR A 8 -0.24 -18.44 19.23
C TYR A 8 1.21 -18.84 19.02
N ALA A 9 1.48 -20.06 18.56
CA ALA A 9 2.83 -20.58 18.36
C ALA A 9 3.38 -20.33 16.96
N GLY A 10 2.62 -19.65 16.08
CA GLY A 10 2.92 -19.56 14.66
C GLY A 10 2.52 -20.84 13.94
N ALA A 11 1.28 -20.87 13.44
CA ALA A 11 0.77 -21.97 12.62
C ALA A 11 1.44 -21.98 11.24
N SER A 12 1.37 -23.11 10.53
CA SER A 12 1.86 -23.24 9.15
C SER A 12 1.26 -22.19 8.20
N SER A 13 0.01 -21.78 8.44
CA SER A 13 -0.68 -20.71 7.73
C SER A 13 0.00 -19.36 7.87
N PHE A 14 0.48 -19.01 9.06
CA PHE A 14 1.25 -17.78 9.29
C PHE A 14 2.57 -17.79 8.51
N PHE A 15 3.34 -18.88 8.61
CA PHE A 15 4.61 -18.97 7.90
C PHE A 15 4.42 -18.94 6.38
N LYS A 16 3.39 -19.62 5.86
CA LYS A 16 3.05 -19.55 4.44
C LYS A 16 2.72 -18.12 3.99
N LEU A 17 1.91 -17.39 4.77
CA LEU A 17 1.61 -15.99 4.50
C LEU A 17 2.88 -15.13 4.54
N LYS A 18 3.68 -15.28 5.59
CA LYS A 18 4.96 -14.57 5.75
C LYS A 18 5.88 -14.81 4.56
N ASP A 19 6.09 -16.07 4.18
CA ASP A 19 6.96 -16.44 3.07
C ASP A 19 6.47 -15.84 1.74
N THR A 20 5.15 -15.85 1.50
CA THR A 20 4.56 -15.23 0.31
C THR A 20 4.80 -13.72 0.29
N ILE A 21 4.53 -13.01 1.39
CA ILE A 21 4.77 -11.57 1.48
C ILE A 21 6.25 -11.25 1.28
N THR A 22 7.15 -11.95 1.99
CA THR A 22 8.59 -11.72 1.87
C THR A 22 9.09 -11.96 0.44
N ARG A 23 8.62 -13.01 -0.22
CA ARG A 23 8.98 -13.33 -1.59
C ARG A 23 8.54 -12.26 -2.58
N LEU A 24 7.32 -11.73 -2.43
CA LEU A 24 6.76 -10.69 -3.31
C LEU A 24 7.37 -9.32 -3.06
N THR A 25 7.57 -8.94 -1.80
CA THR A 25 7.91 -7.57 -1.43
C THR A 25 9.37 -7.37 -1.01
N GLY A 26 9.98 -8.39 -0.39
CA GLY A 26 11.31 -8.29 0.19
C GLY A 26 11.35 -7.86 1.65
N PHE A 27 10.21 -7.61 2.26
CA PHE A 27 10.15 -7.28 3.67
C PHE A 27 10.27 -8.53 4.54
N GLU A 28 11.02 -8.41 5.64
CA GLU A 28 11.33 -9.52 6.57
C GLU A 28 10.37 -9.55 7.77
N TYR A 29 10.00 -8.39 8.29
CA TYR A 29 9.14 -8.25 9.46
C TYR A 29 7.69 -8.08 9.03
N ILE A 30 6.83 -9.01 9.45
CA ILE A 30 5.42 -9.05 9.08
C ILE A 30 4.56 -9.05 10.34
N ILE A 31 3.56 -8.19 10.39
CA ILE A 31 2.50 -8.19 11.42
C ILE A 31 1.17 -8.35 10.70
N PRO A 32 0.50 -9.51 10.80
CA PRO A 32 -0.83 -9.68 10.25
C PRO A 32 -1.85 -8.86 11.03
N THR A 33 -2.93 -8.44 10.38
CA THR A 33 -4.08 -7.76 10.95
C THR A 33 -5.35 -8.22 10.26
N HIS A 34 -6.52 -8.05 10.89
CA HIS A 34 -7.77 -8.49 10.27
C HIS A 34 -8.20 -7.63 9.07
N GLN A 35 -7.66 -6.41 8.93
CA GLN A 35 -7.91 -5.52 7.76
C GLN A 35 -6.89 -4.37 7.70
N GLY A 36 -6.89 -3.63 6.56
CA GLY A 36 -5.94 -2.55 6.31
C GLY A 36 -5.99 -1.41 7.32
N ARG A 37 -7.19 -0.91 7.66
CA ARG A 37 -7.32 0.16 8.67
C ARG A 37 -6.80 -0.24 10.05
N ALA A 38 -6.77 -1.52 10.35
CA ALA A 38 -6.17 -2.03 11.56
C ALA A 38 -4.63 -2.01 11.47
N ALA A 39 -4.08 -2.33 10.30
CA ALA A 39 -2.65 -2.18 10.05
C ALA A 39 -2.20 -0.72 10.19
N GLU A 40 -2.97 0.22 9.62
CA GLU A 40 -2.75 1.66 9.81
C GLU A 40 -2.82 2.05 11.29
N ASN A 41 -3.86 1.64 12.01
CA ASN A 41 -4.01 1.96 13.43
C ASN A 41 -2.82 1.46 14.25
N VAL A 42 -2.42 0.20 14.06
CA VAL A 42 -1.29 -0.42 14.77
C VAL A 42 0.01 0.32 14.49
N LEU A 43 0.33 0.56 13.21
CA LEU A 43 1.59 1.19 12.83
C LEU A 43 1.64 2.68 13.21
N PHE A 44 0.56 3.42 12.97
CA PHE A 44 0.50 4.87 13.25
C PHE A 44 0.40 5.17 14.75
N SER A 45 -0.03 4.22 15.57
CA SER A 45 0.06 4.37 17.04
C SER A 45 1.50 4.46 17.53
N TYR A 46 2.44 3.93 16.76
CA TYR A 46 3.87 4.07 17.04
C TYR A 46 4.50 5.26 16.30
N LEU A 47 4.12 5.49 15.03
CA LEU A 47 4.84 6.41 14.15
C LEU A 47 4.33 7.85 14.17
N VAL A 48 3.06 8.09 14.54
CA VAL A 48 2.42 9.41 14.40
C VAL A 48 2.12 10.02 15.76
N HIS A 49 2.61 11.23 15.99
CA HIS A 49 2.45 12.00 17.22
C HIS A 49 1.73 13.32 16.94
N GLU A 50 1.24 13.95 18.02
CA GLU A 50 0.59 15.27 17.95
C GLU A 50 1.55 16.31 17.32
N GLY A 51 1.06 17.01 16.31
CA GLY A 51 1.80 18.02 15.59
C GLY A 51 2.64 17.53 14.42
N ASP A 52 2.73 16.21 14.20
CA ASP A 52 3.41 15.66 13.02
C ASP A 52 2.71 16.06 11.71
N ILE A 53 3.47 16.06 10.63
CA ILE A 53 2.98 16.26 9.26
C ILE A 53 3.35 15.01 8.45
N VAL A 54 2.37 14.38 7.80
CA VAL A 54 2.61 13.22 6.95
C VAL A 54 2.31 13.60 5.50
N PRO A 55 3.33 13.89 4.68
CA PRO A 55 3.14 14.17 3.26
C PRO A 55 2.94 12.89 2.45
N GLY A 56 2.09 12.98 1.41
CA GLY A 56 1.84 11.86 0.50
C GLY A 56 1.20 12.31 -0.81
N ASN A 57 0.95 11.37 -1.74
CA ASN A 57 0.25 11.72 -2.98
C ASN A 57 -1.22 12.12 -2.74
N SER A 58 -2.00 11.33 -2.06
CA SER A 58 -3.30 11.69 -1.46
C SER A 58 -3.63 10.65 -0.42
N HIS A 59 -4.10 11.06 0.70
CA HIS A 59 -4.41 10.15 1.79
C HIS A 59 -5.78 9.48 1.55
N PHE A 60 -5.83 8.18 1.77
CA PHE A 60 -7.11 7.50 1.85
C PHE A 60 -7.86 7.91 3.14
N ASP A 61 -9.18 7.82 3.14
CA ASP A 61 -10.02 8.30 4.26
C ASP A 61 -9.60 7.75 5.62
N THR A 62 -9.27 6.44 5.70
CA THR A 62 -8.84 5.83 6.96
C THR A 62 -7.43 6.25 7.35
N THR A 63 -6.54 6.39 6.38
CA THR A 63 -5.17 6.91 6.58
C THR A 63 -5.21 8.31 7.14
N LYS A 64 -5.97 9.21 6.50
CA LYS A 64 -6.20 10.58 6.96
C LYS A 64 -6.83 10.58 8.35
N GLY A 65 -7.87 9.78 8.57
CA GLY A 65 -8.55 9.67 9.86
C GLY A 65 -7.60 9.21 10.98
N HIS A 66 -6.70 8.28 10.73
CA HIS A 66 -5.71 7.84 11.72
C HIS A 66 -4.62 8.89 12.00
N ILE A 67 -4.21 9.67 11.00
CA ILE A 67 -3.26 10.76 11.18
C ILE A 67 -3.91 11.89 11.97
N GLU A 68 -5.04 12.41 11.50
CA GLU A 68 -5.74 13.55 12.12
C GLU A 68 -6.33 13.22 13.49
N GLY A 69 -6.77 11.97 13.70
CA GLY A 69 -7.22 11.50 15.02
C GLY A 69 -6.12 11.50 16.08
N ARG A 70 -4.85 11.56 15.67
CA ARG A 70 -3.68 11.75 16.54
C ARG A 70 -3.23 13.20 16.62
N LYS A 71 -4.04 14.13 16.14
CA LYS A 71 -3.75 15.58 16.06
C LYS A 71 -2.51 15.91 15.23
N ALA A 72 -2.22 15.09 14.23
CA ALA A 72 -1.23 15.30 13.20
C ALA A 72 -1.90 15.80 11.90
N PHE A 73 -1.14 16.15 10.87
CA PHE A 73 -1.63 16.71 9.62
C PHE A 73 -1.31 15.78 8.45
N ALA A 74 -2.35 15.36 7.71
CA ALA A 74 -2.21 14.69 6.43
C ALA A 74 -2.02 15.75 5.33
N LEU A 75 -0.85 15.79 4.69
CA LEU A 75 -0.50 16.78 3.67
C LEU A 75 -0.48 16.16 2.28
N ASP A 76 -1.46 16.51 1.45
CA ASP A 76 -1.55 16.01 0.08
C ASP A 76 -0.59 16.75 -0.86
N CYS A 77 0.34 16.01 -1.44
CA CYS A 77 1.33 16.46 -2.42
C CYS A 77 1.08 15.80 -3.80
N THR A 78 -0.17 15.60 -4.19
CA THR A 78 -0.53 15.00 -5.48
C THR A 78 -0.26 15.98 -6.63
N VAL A 79 0.08 15.43 -7.80
CA VAL A 79 0.15 16.20 -9.06
C VAL A 79 -1.20 16.87 -9.36
N ASP A 80 -1.18 18.05 -9.98
CA ASP A 80 -2.42 18.82 -10.22
C ASP A 80 -3.33 18.18 -11.26
N GLU A 81 -2.79 17.38 -12.18
CA GLU A 81 -3.52 16.57 -13.13
C GLU A 81 -4.50 15.59 -12.47
N ALA A 82 -4.24 15.16 -11.25
CA ALA A 82 -5.12 14.28 -10.49
C ALA A 82 -6.52 14.88 -10.24
N LYS A 83 -6.62 16.21 -10.20
CA LYS A 83 -7.89 16.93 -10.01
C LYS A 83 -8.70 17.08 -11.30
N GLN A 84 -8.10 16.82 -12.45
CA GLN A 84 -8.73 16.96 -13.75
C GLN A 84 -9.30 15.60 -14.18
N THR A 85 -10.53 15.30 -13.79
CA THR A 85 -11.14 13.97 -13.94
C THR A 85 -11.16 13.48 -15.40
N GLN A 86 -11.37 14.38 -16.36
CA GLN A 86 -11.45 14.08 -17.80
C GLN A 86 -10.09 14.11 -18.52
N LEU A 87 -9.01 14.48 -17.84
CA LEU A 87 -7.68 14.49 -18.45
C LEU A 87 -7.11 13.07 -18.47
N GLU A 88 -6.79 12.57 -19.64
CA GLU A 88 -6.16 11.27 -19.85
C GLU A 88 -4.62 11.42 -19.84
N VAL A 89 -3.99 11.09 -18.70
CA VAL A 89 -2.54 10.95 -18.58
C VAL A 89 -2.20 9.65 -17.86
N PRO A 90 -1.04 9.03 -18.15
CA PRO A 90 -0.74 7.65 -17.73
C PRO A 90 -0.72 7.42 -16.22
N PHE A 91 -0.28 8.43 -15.42
CA PHE A 91 0.03 8.26 -14.00
C PHE A 91 -0.44 9.46 -13.15
N LYS A 92 -1.75 9.66 -13.08
CA LYS A 92 -2.35 10.75 -12.27
C LYS A 92 -2.23 10.53 -10.76
N GLY A 93 -1.83 9.33 -10.33
CA GLY A 93 -1.62 9.03 -8.92
C GLY A 93 -0.28 9.53 -8.35
N ASN A 94 0.59 10.10 -9.18
CA ASN A 94 1.93 10.51 -8.79
C ASN A 94 1.95 11.55 -7.65
N VAL A 95 3.00 11.48 -6.85
CA VAL A 95 3.42 12.58 -5.97
C VAL A 95 4.01 13.70 -6.82
N ASP A 96 3.69 14.94 -6.53
CA ASP A 96 4.38 16.11 -7.06
C ASP A 96 5.72 16.31 -6.32
N PRO A 97 6.87 16.11 -6.97
CA PRO A 97 8.17 16.21 -6.32
C PRO A 97 8.45 17.59 -5.72
N ALA A 98 7.96 18.66 -6.36
CA ALA A 98 8.19 20.02 -5.89
C ALA A 98 7.38 20.31 -4.62
N LYS A 99 6.12 19.86 -4.56
CA LYS A 99 5.29 19.98 -3.34
C LYS A 99 5.88 19.18 -2.19
N LEU A 100 6.34 17.93 -2.47
CA LEU A 100 6.97 17.08 -1.46
C LEU A 100 8.28 17.71 -0.93
N GLU A 101 9.14 18.17 -1.83
CA GLU A 101 10.42 18.78 -1.44
C GLU A 101 10.21 20.06 -0.64
N LYS A 102 9.25 20.90 -1.02
CA LYS A 102 8.85 22.08 -0.25
C LYS A 102 8.38 21.71 1.15
N ALA A 103 7.53 20.69 1.29
CA ALA A 103 7.06 20.23 2.61
C ALA A 103 8.23 19.78 3.50
N LEU A 104 9.21 19.08 2.92
CA LEU A 104 10.40 18.64 3.65
C LEU A 104 11.35 19.79 3.99
N GLN A 105 11.49 20.80 3.14
CA GLN A 105 12.28 22.00 3.44
C GLN A 105 11.70 22.81 4.61
N GLU A 106 10.37 22.93 4.64
CA GLU A 106 9.69 23.77 5.64
C GLU A 106 9.45 23.04 6.97
N HIS A 107 9.33 21.70 6.95
CA HIS A 107 8.79 20.95 8.08
C HIS A 107 9.52 19.64 8.39
N ALA A 108 10.78 19.46 7.96
CA ALA A 108 11.48 18.17 8.10
C ALA A 108 11.42 17.61 9.54
N ASP A 109 11.58 18.43 10.56
CA ASP A 109 11.61 17.97 11.96
C ASP A 109 10.26 17.39 12.44
N ARG A 110 9.17 17.73 11.75
CA ARG A 110 7.81 17.29 12.06
C ARG A 110 7.32 16.16 11.13
N ILE A 111 8.12 15.73 10.16
CA ILE A 111 7.75 14.69 9.20
C ILE A 111 8.37 13.38 9.65
N PRO A 112 7.59 12.43 10.21
CA PRO A 112 8.10 11.13 10.63
C PRO A 112 8.37 10.18 9.47
N PHE A 113 7.56 10.24 8.41
CA PHE A 113 7.68 9.46 7.17
C PHE A 113 6.89 10.11 6.04
N ILE A 114 7.18 9.67 4.81
CA ILE A 114 6.40 10.00 3.61
C ILE A 114 5.51 8.80 3.29
N ILE A 115 4.24 9.03 2.94
CA ILE A 115 3.35 7.94 2.54
C ILE A 115 2.99 8.04 1.05
N VAL A 116 3.03 6.90 0.33
CA VAL A 116 2.58 6.81 -1.07
C VAL A 116 1.50 5.74 -1.19
N THR A 117 0.31 6.17 -1.60
CA THR A 117 -0.84 5.27 -1.85
C THR A 117 -0.78 4.72 -3.27
N ILE A 118 -0.72 3.41 -3.42
CA ILE A 118 -0.60 2.68 -4.68
C ILE A 118 -1.69 1.59 -4.82
N THR A 119 -2.61 1.71 -5.81
CA THR A 119 -2.89 2.91 -6.62
C THR A 119 -3.48 4.02 -5.76
N ASN A 120 -3.38 5.27 -6.19
CA ASN A 120 -3.94 6.41 -5.46
C ASN A 120 -5.47 6.40 -5.52
N ASN A 121 -6.09 5.88 -4.46
CA ASN A 121 -7.53 5.67 -4.39
C ASN A 121 -8.32 6.97 -4.46
N THR A 122 -7.88 8.01 -3.74
CA THR A 122 -8.56 9.32 -3.66
C THR A 122 -8.56 10.04 -5.00
N ALA A 123 -7.56 9.80 -5.85
CA ALA A 123 -7.51 10.28 -7.22
C ALA A 123 -8.28 9.38 -8.23
N GLY A 124 -9.21 8.53 -7.78
CA GLY A 124 -9.97 7.62 -8.63
C GLY A 124 -9.24 6.31 -8.96
N GLY A 125 -8.35 5.83 -8.08
CA GLY A 125 -7.58 4.60 -8.29
C GLY A 125 -6.44 4.77 -9.30
N GLN A 126 -5.96 6.00 -9.50
CA GLN A 126 -4.93 6.30 -10.50
C GLN A 126 -3.56 5.75 -10.10
N PRO A 127 -2.82 5.17 -11.05
CA PRO A 127 -1.52 4.56 -10.75
C PRO A 127 -0.41 5.59 -10.55
N VAL A 128 0.63 5.12 -9.85
CA VAL A 128 1.89 5.82 -9.62
C VAL A 128 2.98 5.17 -10.47
N SER A 129 3.77 5.96 -11.20
CA SER A 129 4.84 5.44 -12.04
C SER A 129 6.06 4.99 -11.22
N MET A 130 6.84 4.06 -11.74
CA MET A 130 8.10 3.66 -11.12
C MET A 130 9.09 4.82 -11.07
N GLN A 131 9.11 5.65 -12.12
CA GLN A 131 9.93 6.86 -12.16
C GLN A 131 9.60 7.78 -10.97
N ASN A 132 8.32 8.03 -10.71
CA ASN A 132 7.90 8.88 -9.59
C ASN A 132 8.25 8.25 -8.23
N LEU A 133 8.10 6.94 -8.08
CA LEU A 133 8.53 6.26 -6.86
C LEU A 133 10.04 6.43 -6.58
N ARG A 134 10.87 6.40 -7.64
CA ARG A 134 12.31 6.67 -7.53
C ARG A 134 12.61 8.13 -7.18
N GLU A 135 11.86 9.08 -7.73
CA GLU A 135 11.96 10.50 -7.38
C GLU A 135 11.61 10.74 -5.91
N VAL A 136 10.51 10.16 -5.44
CA VAL A 136 10.11 10.20 -4.03
C VAL A 136 11.20 9.60 -3.14
N ARG A 137 11.77 8.44 -3.51
CA ARG A 137 12.85 7.81 -2.75
C ARG A 137 14.09 8.71 -2.69
N ALA A 138 14.50 9.28 -3.81
CA ALA A 138 15.65 10.19 -3.86
C ALA A 138 15.46 11.44 -2.99
N ILE A 139 14.26 12.02 -3.01
CA ILE A 139 13.92 13.15 -2.14
C ILE A 139 13.93 12.70 -0.68
N ALA A 140 13.31 11.58 -0.36
CA ALA A 140 13.27 11.04 0.99
C ALA A 140 14.68 10.78 1.54
N ASP A 141 15.58 10.21 0.76
CA ASP A 141 16.98 9.96 1.12
C ASP A 141 17.74 11.27 1.41
N LYS A 142 17.51 12.29 0.59
CA LYS A 142 18.13 13.63 0.78
C LYS A 142 17.80 14.23 2.16
N TYR A 143 16.59 13.97 2.66
CA TYR A 143 16.14 14.48 3.96
C TYR A 143 16.18 13.42 5.08
N GLY A 144 16.70 12.22 4.80
CA GLY A 144 16.78 11.13 5.78
C GLY A 144 15.42 10.65 6.27
N LYS A 145 14.38 10.69 5.42
CA LYS A 145 13.01 10.31 5.79
C LYS A 145 12.65 8.93 5.25
N PRO A 146 12.01 8.08 6.05
CA PRO A 146 11.51 6.80 5.56
C PRO A 146 10.28 6.97 4.66
N VAL A 147 10.07 5.99 3.77
CA VAL A 147 8.92 5.92 2.86
C VAL A 147 8.05 4.71 3.22
N LEU A 148 6.77 4.95 3.45
CA LEU A 148 5.75 3.94 3.68
C LEU A 148 4.83 3.86 2.46
N PHE A 149 4.50 2.64 1.99
CA PHE A 149 3.47 2.47 0.97
C PHE A 149 2.15 2.01 1.59
N ASP A 150 1.05 2.72 1.28
CA ASP A 150 -0.30 2.16 1.39
C ASP A 150 -0.58 1.36 0.11
N SER A 151 -0.60 0.04 0.23
CA SER A 151 -0.39 -0.88 -0.88
C SER A 151 -1.61 -1.73 -1.22
N ALA A 152 -2.81 -1.23 -0.95
CA ALA A 152 -4.05 -1.99 -1.14
C ALA A 152 -4.23 -2.53 -2.57
N ARG A 153 -3.67 -1.84 -3.59
CA ARG A 153 -3.75 -2.20 -5.02
C ARG A 153 -2.37 -2.21 -5.69
N PHE A 154 -1.38 -2.78 -5.03
CA PHE A 154 0.00 -2.81 -5.50
C PHE A 154 0.16 -3.58 -6.83
N ALA A 155 -0.61 -4.67 -7.01
CA ALA A 155 -0.54 -5.50 -8.21
C ALA A 155 -1.17 -4.79 -9.41
N GLU A 156 -2.30 -4.09 -9.22
CA GLU A 156 -2.85 -3.18 -10.23
C GLU A 156 -1.84 -2.09 -10.61
N ASN A 157 -1.20 -1.48 -9.64
CA ASN A 157 -0.16 -0.46 -9.90
C ASN A 157 0.99 -1.04 -10.73
N ALA A 158 1.47 -2.24 -10.40
CA ALA A 158 2.50 -2.93 -11.16
C ALA A 158 2.04 -3.29 -12.59
N TYR A 159 0.77 -3.64 -12.78
CA TYR A 159 0.19 -3.85 -14.11
C TYR A 159 0.23 -2.57 -14.95
N PHE A 160 -0.15 -1.43 -14.38
CA PHE A 160 -0.09 -0.16 -15.11
C PHE A 160 1.34 0.29 -15.41
N ILE A 161 2.29 0.05 -14.52
CA ILE A 161 3.71 0.27 -14.81
C ILE A 161 4.14 -0.61 -15.99
N LYS A 162 3.81 -1.92 -15.98
CA LYS A 162 4.13 -2.83 -17.08
C LYS A 162 3.58 -2.36 -18.42
N THR A 163 2.34 -1.90 -18.43
CA THR A 163 1.61 -1.58 -19.68
C THR A 163 1.84 -0.16 -20.18
N ARG A 164 2.18 0.78 -19.31
CA ARG A 164 2.26 2.22 -19.65
C ARG A 164 3.65 2.82 -19.56
N GLU A 165 4.57 2.25 -18.75
CA GLU A 165 5.90 2.82 -18.52
C GLU A 165 6.95 2.14 -19.39
N LYS A 166 7.74 2.94 -20.11
CA LYS A 166 8.77 2.43 -21.03
C LYS A 166 9.83 1.61 -20.30
N GLY A 167 10.16 0.44 -20.84
CA GLY A 167 11.20 -0.45 -20.29
C GLY A 167 10.69 -1.49 -19.28
N TYR A 168 9.35 -1.56 -19.05
CA TYR A 168 8.74 -2.52 -18.15
C TYR A 168 7.95 -3.63 -18.86
N GLN A 169 7.76 -3.54 -20.17
CA GLN A 169 6.92 -4.46 -20.95
C GLN A 169 7.36 -5.93 -20.85
N ASP A 170 8.67 -6.18 -20.75
CA ASP A 170 9.23 -7.54 -20.69
C ASP A 170 9.35 -8.08 -19.25
N LYS A 171 9.12 -7.25 -18.23
CA LYS A 171 9.16 -7.68 -16.83
C LYS A 171 7.84 -8.34 -16.40
N THR A 172 7.94 -9.34 -15.54
CA THR A 172 6.74 -9.92 -14.89
C THR A 172 6.18 -8.96 -13.84
N ILE A 173 4.89 -9.10 -13.50
CA ILE A 173 4.27 -8.34 -12.41
C ILE A 173 5.05 -8.53 -11.10
N LYS A 174 5.48 -9.75 -10.78
CA LYS A 174 6.29 -10.06 -9.58
C LYS A 174 7.63 -9.31 -9.56
N GLN A 175 8.31 -9.20 -10.71
CA GLN A 175 9.54 -8.43 -10.81
C GLN A 175 9.32 -6.93 -10.58
N ILE A 176 8.25 -6.37 -11.18
CA ILE A 176 7.89 -4.96 -10.99
C ILE A 176 7.49 -4.70 -9.54
N THR A 177 6.69 -5.59 -8.95
CA THR A 177 6.30 -5.52 -7.52
C THR A 177 7.52 -5.49 -6.62
N ARG A 178 8.47 -6.39 -6.85
CA ARG A 178 9.72 -6.46 -6.06
C ARG A 178 10.55 -5.19 -6.18
N GLU A 179 10.68 -4.66 -7.40
CA GLU A 179 11.38 -3.40 -7.64
C GLU A 179 10.67 -2.22 -6.97
N MET A 180 9.36 -2.15 -7.08
CA MET A 180 8.56 -1.11 -6.46
C MET A 180 8.75 -1.08 -4.93
N PHE A 181 8.62 -2.23 -4.26
CA PHE A 181 8.78 -2.31 -2.80
C PHE A 181 10.23 -2.12 -2.33
N SER A 182 11.23 -2.29 -3.20
CA SER A 182 12.61 -1.95 -2.85
C SER A 182 12.84 -0.45 -2.63
N LEU A 183 11.90 0.39 -3.04
CA LEU A 183 11.93 1.85 -2.85
C LEU A 183 11.22 2.31 -1.56
N ALA A 184 10.66 1.38 -0.78
CA ALA A 184 9.97 1.67 0.48
C ALA A 184 10.67 1.03 1.69
N ASP A 185 10.50 1.65 2.85
CA ASP A 185 10.97 1.12 4.14
C ASP A 185 9.95 0.17 4.78
N GLY A 186 8.68 0.27 4.35
CA GLY A 186 7.59 -0.59 4.81
C GLY A 186 6.31 -0.34 4.03
N MET A 187 5.31 -1.14 4.36
CA MET A 187 3.98 -1.05 3.76
C MET A 187 2.88 -1.38 4.76
N THR A 188 1.70 -0.82 4.53
CA THR A 188 0.42 -1.31 5.05
C THR A 188 -0.39 -1.92 3.90
N MET A 189 -1.17 -2.94 4.20
CA MET A 189 -1.98 -3.64 3.20
C MET A 189 -3.41 -3.83 3.67
N SER A 190 -4.38 -3.40 2.86
CA SER A 190 -5.76 -3.87 2.93
C SER A 190 -5.95 -5.00 1.94
N ALA A 191 -5.96 -6.23 2.43
CA ALA A 191 -5.97 -7.43 1.59
C ALA A 191 -7.31 -7.67 0.87
N LYS A 192 -8.37 -6.94 1.22
CA LYS A 192 -9.70 -7.03 0.58
C LYS A 192 -9.74 -6.49 -0.86
N LYS A 193 -8.62 -6.09 -1.43
CA LYS A 193 -8.44 -5.65 -2.82
C LYS A 193 -7.52 -6.65 -3.52
N ASP A 194 -6.24 -6.36 -3.63
CA ASP A 194 -5.29 -7.22 -4.34
C ASP A 194 -4.93 -8.53 -3.60
N GLY A 195 -5.33 -8.70 -2.35
CA GLY A 195 -5.24 -9.99 -1.68
C GLY A 195 -6.35 -10.98 -2.05
N ILE A 196 -7.39 -10.54 -2.78
CA ILE A 196 -8.55 -11.35 -3.25
C ILE A 196 -9.21 -12.14 -2.10
N VAL A 197 -9.36 -11.50 -0.93
CA VAL A 197 -9.95 -12.10 0.26
C VAL A 197 -11.02 -11.21 0.88
N ASN A 198 -11.91 -11.80 1.68
CA ASN A 198 -12.93 -11.05 2.41
C ASN A 198 -12.42 -10.40 3.69
N MET A 199 -11.34 -10.91 4.24
CA MET A 199 -10.73 -10.45 5.49
C MET A 199 -9.21 -10.51 5.35
N GLY A 200 -8.53 -9.57 5.97
CA GLY A 200 -7.09 -9.57 6.07
C GLY A 200 -6.44 -8.22 5.76
N GLY A 201 -5.33 -8.03 6.38
CA GLY A 201 -4.39 -6.94 6.18
C GLY A 201 -3.07 -7.30 6.84
N PHE A 202 -2.08 -6.49 6.64
CA PHE A 202 -0.79 -6.66 7.31
C PHE A 202 0.05 -5.39 7.24
N ILE A 203 1.03 -5.31 8.13
CA ILE A 203 2.18 -4.43 8.05
C ILE A 203 3.35 -5.29 7.60
N ALA A 204 4.16 -4.79 6.67
CA ALA A 204 5.42 -5.42 6.30
C ALA A 204 6.52 -4.35 6.22
N THR A 205 7.72 -4.64 6.76
CA THR A 205 8.81 -3.65 6.82
C THR A 205 10.17 -4.35 6.97
N ASN A 206 11.24 -3.64 6.58
CA ASN A 206 12.62 -4.00 6.91
C ASN A 206 13.16 -3.18 8.09
N ARG A 207 12.38 -2.24 8.62
CA ARG A 207 12.74 -1.45 9.78
C ARG A 207 12.39 -2.20 11.07
N LYS A 208 13.41 -2.66 11.77
CA LYS A 208 13.25 -3.36 13.04
C LYS A 208 12.59 -2.48 14.11
N ASP A 209 12.92 -1.18 14.13
CA ASP A 209 12.32 -0.21 15.05
C ASP A 209 10.81 -0.09 14.85
N TRP A 210 10.32 -0.04 13.60
CA TRP A 210 8.89 -0.04 13.31
C TRP A 210 8.20 -1.31 13.76
N TYR A 211 8.83 -2.46 13.49
CA TYR A 211 8.28 -3.76 13.90
C TYR A 211 8.19 -3.87 15.42
N GLU A 212 9.26 -3.54 16.14
CA GLU A 212 9.29 -3.61 17.61
C GLU A 212 8.30 -2.62 18.24
N GLY A 213 8.21 -1.39 17.73
CA GLY A 213 7.28 -0.38 18.21
C GLY A 213 5.82 -0.73 17.97
N ALA A 214 5.50 -1.37 16.84
CA ALA A 214 4.13 -1.75 16.49
C ALA A 214 3.62 -2.98 17.25
N LYS A 215 4.48 -3.84 17.77
CA LYS A 215 4.09 -5.11 18.44
C LYS A 215 3.08 -4.93 19.58
N GLY A 216 3.33 -3.98 20.46
CA GLY A 216 2.46 -3.73 21.62
C GLY A 216 1.05 -3.31 21.19
N PHE A 217 0.95 -2.47 20.18
CA PHE A 217 -0.31 -2.02 19.62
C PHE A 217 -1.04 -3.14 18.85
N CYS A 218 -0.31 -4.03 18.17
CA CYS A 218 -0.92 -5.20 17.55
C CYS A 218 -1.60 -6.09 18.60
N VAL A 219 -0.89 -6.40 19.70
CA VAL A 219 -1.45 -7.22 20.78
C VAL A 219 -2.66 -6.55 21.43
N GLN A 220 -2.65 -5.22 21.55
CA GLN A 220 -3.75 -4.46 22.16
C GLN A 220 -4.98 -4.40 21.27
N PHE A 221 -4.83 -4.22 19.96
CA PHE A 221 -5.94 -3.91 19.06
C PHE A 221 -6.40 -5.11 18.22
N GLU A 222 -5.49 -6.02 17.85
CA GLU A 222 -5.76 -7.06 16.87
C GLU A 222 -5.68 -8.48 17.45
N GLY A 223 -4.62 -8.77 18.16
CA GLY A 223 -4.32 -10.07 18.69
C GLY A 223 -2.82 -10.35 18.63
N TYR A 224 -2.41 -11.63 18.76
CA TYR A 224 -1.00 -11.92 18.79
C TYR A 224 -0.34 -11.83 17.42
N LEU A 225 0.97 -11.58 17.39
CA LEU A 225 1.77 -11.27 16.20
C LEU A 225 1.77 -12.34 15.10
N THR A 226 1.34 -13.54 15.40
CA THR A 226 1.28 -14.67 14.47
C THR A 226 -0.09 -14.90 13.87
N TYR A 227 -1.11 -14.07 14.22
CA TYR A 227 -2.43 -14.17 13.62
C TYR A 227 -3.16 -12.83 13.44
N GLY A 228 -2.91 -11.81 14.28
CA GLY A 228 -3.46 -10.46 14.11
C GLY A 228 -4.97 -10.40 13.89
N GLY A 229 -5.75 -11.15 14.69
CA GLY A 229 -7.20 -11.23 14.54
C GLY A 229 -7.70 -12.12 13.40
N MET A 230 -6.81 -12.74 12.60
CA MET A 230 -7.19 -13.68 11.54
C MET A 230 -7.13 -15.14 12.01
N ASN A 231 -7.91 -16.01 11.38
CA ASN A 231 -7.75 -17.45 11.53
C ASN A 231 -6.82 -18.02 10.45
N GLY A 232 -6.35 -19.27 10.62
CA GLY A 232 -5.41 -19.90 9.70
C GLY A 232 -5.97 -20.09 8.29
N ARG A 233 -7.29 -20.27 8.13
CA ARG A 233 -7.94 -20.35 6.82
C ARG A 233 -7.81 -19.04 6.06
N ASP A 234 -8.05 -17.90 6.72
CA ASP A 234 -7.97 -16.58 6.09
C ASP A 234 -6.53 -16.22 5.72
N MET A 235 -5.56 -16.58 6.57
CA MET A 235 -4.13 -16.41 6.25
C MET A 235 -3.70 -17.26 5.05
N ASN A 236 -4.17 -18.51 4.95
CA ASN A 236 -3.91 -19.35 3.78
C ASN A 236 -4.54 -18.80 2.50
N ALA A 237 -5.79 -18.35 2.59
CA ALA A 237 -6.48 -17.73 1.45
C ALA A 237 -5.74 -16.47 0.99
N LEU A 238 -5.30 -15.62 1.92
CA LEU A 238 -4.54 -14.41 1.62
C LEU A 238 -3.18 -14.74 0.96
N ALA A 239 -2.47 -15.75 1.46
CA ALA A 239 -1.21 -16.16 0.85
C ALA A 239 -1.36 -16.61 -0.61
N ILE A 240 -2.46 -17.31 -0.92
CA ILE A 240 -2.78 -17.75 -2.28
C ILE A 240 -3.23 -16.55 -3.12
N GLY A 241 -4.14 -15.72 -2.61
CA GLY A 241 -4.67 -14.57 -3.33
C GLY A 241 -3.60 -13.56 -3.73
N LEU A 242 -2.60 -13.31 -2.87
CA LEU A 242 -1.45 -12.47 -3.20
C LEU A 242 -0.64 -13.02 -4.37
N ASP A 243 -0.45 -14.34 -4.43
CA ASP A 243 0.26 -14.98 -5.53
C ASP A 243 -0.53 -14.94 -6.84
N GLU A 244 -1.80 -15.33 -6.79
CA GLU A 244 -2.69 -15.38 -7.96
C GLU A 244 -2.89 -13.98 -8.57
N ASN A 245 -3.02 -12.94 -7.73
CA ASN A 245 -3.21 -11.58 -8.21
C ASN A 245 -1.94 -10.92 -8.78
N THR A 246 -0.78 -11.56 -8.64
CA THR A 246 0.46 -11.13 -9.32
C THR A 246 0.70 -11.86 -10.65
N GLU A 247 -0.26 -12.66 -11.12
CA GLU A 247 -0.27 -13.21 -12.46
C GLU A 247 -0.91 -12.21 -13.45
N PHE A 248 -0.24 -11.99 -14.59
CA PHE A 248 -0.64 -10.97 -15.56
C PHE A 248 -2.07 -11.16 -16.07
N ASP A 249 -2.45 -12.38 -16.43
CA ASP A 249 -3.75 -12.69 -17.04
C ASP A 249 -4.93 -12.38 -16.10
N ASN A 250 -4.74 -12.57 -14.80
CA ASN A 250 -5.76 -12.25 -13.78
C ASN A 250 -5.99 -10.73 -13.70
N LEU A 251 -4.91 -9.96 -13.70
CA LEU A 251 -4.98 -8.50 -13.68
C LEU A 251 -5.54 -7.95 -15.00
N GLU A 252 -5.07 -8.45 -16.12
CA GLU A 252 -5.56 -8.03 -17.44
C GLU A 252 -7.05 -8.27 -17.58
N THR A 253 -7.54 -9.45 -17.18
CA THR A 253 -8.96 -9.76 -17.22
C THR A 253 -9.79 -8.78 -16.42
N ARG A 254 -9.37 -8.48 -15.18
CA ARG A 254 -10.06 -7.53 -14.29
C ARG A 254 -10.07 -6.11 -14.87
N ILE A 255 -8.94 -5.64 -15.37
CA ILE A 255 -8.82 -4.29 -15.91
C ILE A 255 -9.61 -4.15 -17.21
N ARG A 256 -9.60 -5.16 -18.10
CA ARG A 256 -10.42 -5.16 -19.31
C ARG A 256 -11.91 -5.14 -19.02
N GLN A 257 -12.39 -5.75 -17.93
CA GLN A 257 -13.80 -5.64 -17.52
C GLN A 257 -14.18 -4.21 -17.16
N VAL A 258 -13.31 -3.48 -16.45
CA VAL A 258 -13.53 -2.07 -16.10
C VAL A 258 -13.53 -1.21 -17.38
N GLN A 259 -12.56 -1.42 -18.27
CA GLN A 259 -12.48 -0.71 -19.56
C GLN A 259 -13.72 -0.97 -20.43
N TYR A 260 -14.18 -2.23 -20.48
CA TYR A 260 -15.41 -2.56 -21.20
C TYR A 260 -16.63 -1.83 -20.64
N LEU A 261 -16.76 -1.76 -19.31
CA LEU A 261 -17.84 -1.02 -18.66
C LEU A 261 -17.75 0.48 -19.01
N ALA A 262 -16.57 1.07 -18.94
CA ALA A 262 -16.35 2.47 -19.30
C ALA A 262 -16.76 2.75 -20.76
N CYS A 263 -16.31 1.93 -21.72
CA CYS A 263 -16.72 2.05 -23.11
C CYS A 263 -18.24 1.96 -23.29
N LYS A 264 -18.92 1.08 -22.53
CA LYS A 264 -20.39 0.99 -22.59
C LYS A 264 -21.08 2.21 -22.00
N LEU A 265 -20.56 2.77 -20.93
CA LEU A 265 -21.09 4.03 -20.38
C LEU A 265 -20.97 5.18 -21.40
N ASP A 266 -19.82 5.27 -22.10
CA ASP A 266 -19.63 6.25 -23.19
C ASP A 266 -20.63 6.07 -24.32
N GLU A 267 -20.84 4.82 -24.78
CA GLU A 267 -21.83 4.50 -25.84
C GLU A 267 -23.25 4.98 -25.48
N TYR A 268 -23.60 4.92 -24.19
CA TYR A 268 -24.92 5.35 -23.69
C TYR A 268 -24.95 6.82 -23.21
N GLY A 269 -23.86 7.56 -23.33
CA GLY A 269 -23.76 8.96 -22.90
C GLY A 269 -23.88 9.12 -21.35
N ILE A 270 -23.52 8.09 -20.58
CA ILE A 270 -23.57 8.12 -19.12
C ILE A 270 -22.24 8.65 -18.61
N PRO A 271 -22.22 9.80 -17.91
CA PRO A 271 -20.98 10.36 -17.39
C PRO A 271 -20.43 9.49 -16.25
N TYR A 272 -19.10 9.32 -16.24
CA TYR A 272 -18.36 8.66 -15.15
C TYR A 272 -17.00 9.36 -14.91
N GLN A 273 -16.38 9.06 -13.80
CA GLN A 273 -15.07 9.57 -13.41
C GLN A 273 -14.06 8.42 -13.26
#